data_62480b9488a5529e36e41204b3b884fb
#
_entry.id   62480b9488a5529e36e41204b3b884fb
#
_cell.length_a   1.000
_cell.length_b   1.000
_cell.length_c   1.000
_cell.angle_alpha   90.00
_cell.angle_beta   90.00
_cell.angle_gamma   90.00
#
_symmetry.space_group_name_H-M   'P 1'
#
loop_
_entity.id
_entity.type
_entity.pdbx_description
1 polymer ?
#
loop_
_entity_poly.entity_id
_entity_poly.type
_entity_poly.pdbx_seq_one_letter_code
_entity_poly.pdbx_strand_id
1 'polypeptide(L)'
;MDKCFDKPRKDVSLHSKLLREHTFILILAMKKNVYFLLALLLIGLSACDNEPKFKVQGEINGAEDKMLYLEASGLDGIVALDSTKLGSSGSFSFAQKRPESPEFYRLRLDNKVINFAVDSTELYQLRLR
;
A
#
# COMPACT_ATOMS: atom_id res chain seq x y z
N MET A 1 35.07 60.94 19.71
CA MET A 1 33.69 60.45 19.58
C MET A 1 33.38 59.81 18.25
N ASP A 2 33.86 60.36 17.17
CA ASP A 2 33.58 59.83 15.83
C ASP A 2 34.19 58.45 15.60
N LYS A 3 35.31 58.15 16.21
CA LYS A 3 35.96 56.84 16.10
C LYS A 3 35.13 55.70 16.74
N CYS A 4 34.36 56.01 17.73
CA CYS A 4 33.49 55.04 18.38
C CYS A 4 32.26 54.69 17.52
N PHE A 5 31.78 55.59 16.70
CA PHE A 5 30.66 55.36 15.80
C PHE A 5 31.05 54.53 14.58
N ASP A 6 32.24 54.69 14.06
CA ASP A 6 32.70 53.93 12.87
C ASP A 6 32.92 52.46 13.19
N LYS A 7 33.35 52.15 14.40
CA LYS A 7 33.64 50.78 14.80
C LYS A 7 32.41 49.85 14.81
N PRO A 8 31.29 50.29 15.39
CA PRO A 8 30.05 49.51 15.34
C PRO A 8 29.51 49.28 13.94
N ARG A 9 29.66 50.24 13.05
CA ARG A 9 29.19 50.10 11.65
C ARG A 9 29.91 49.03 10.88
N LYS A 10 31.21 48.94 11.03
CA LYS A 10 32.03 47.92 10.39
C LYS A 10 31.69 46.54 10.90
N ASP A 11 31.51 46.39 12.19
CA ASP A 11 31.13 45.10 12.77
C ASP A 11 29.72 44.67 12.34
N VAL A 12 28.78 45.59 12.28
CA VAL A 12 27.43 45.32 11.79
C VAL A 12 27.44 44.89 10.33
N SER A 13 28.26 45.51 9.50
CA SER A 13 28.38 45.13 8.08
C SER A 13 28.94 43.72 7.89
N LEU A 14 29.98 43.37 8.63
CA LEU A 14 30.53 42.00 8.63
C LEU A 14 29.54 40.98 9.16
N HIS A 15 28.84 41.32 10.21
CA HIS A 15 27.83 40.44 10.81
C HIS A 15 26.66 40.18 9.84
N SER A 16 26.23 41.21 9.12
CA SER A 16 25.18 41.04 8.09
C SER A 16 25.62 40.14 6.91
N LYS A 17 26.86 40.20 6.50
CA LYS A 17 27.41 39.31 5.50
C LYS A 17 27.43 37.87 5.97
N LEU A 18 27.92 37.63 7.18
CA LEU A 18 27.92 36.31 7.81
C LEU A 18 26.51 35.72 7.95
N LEU A 19 25.56 36.52 8.40
CA LEU A 19 24.17 36.14 8.48
C LEU A 19 23.58 35.79 7.12
N ARG A 20 23.93 36.53 6.09
CA ARG A 20 23.49 36.25 4.72
C ARG A 20 24.01 34.90 4.22
N GLU A 21 25.26 34.58 4.48
CA GLU A 21 25.84 33.29 4.11
C GLU A 21 25.19 32.15 4.87
N HIS A 22 25.01 32.29 6.17
CA HIS A 22 24.31 31.28 6.97
C HIS A 22 22.88 31.06 6.54
N THR A 23 22.16 32.15 6.22
CA THR A 23 20.79 32.06 5.71
C THR A 23 20.75 31.31 4.39
N PHE A 24 21.70 31.55 3.51
CA PHE A 24 21.79 30.86 2.22
C PHE A 24 22.05 29.35 2.40
N ILE A 25 22.95 28.96 3.27
CA ILE A 25 23.24 27.57 3.60
C ILE A 25 22.00 26.91 4.23
N LEU A 26 21.30 27.59 5.14
CA LEU A 26 20.06 27.11 5.73
C LEU A 26 18.95 26.88 4.69
N ILE A 27 18.81 27.78 3.74
CA ILE A 27 17.85 27.64 2.64
C ILE A 27 18.17 26.43 1.77
N LEU A 28 19.44 26.21 1.45
CA LEU A 28 19.89 25.03 0.70
C LEU A 28 19.67 23.73 1.49
N ALA A 29 19.95 23.74 2.77
CA ALA A 29 19.67 22.61 3.66
C ALA A 29 18.16 22.35 3.79
N MET A 30 17.37 23.39 3.89
CA MET A 30 15.91 23.28 3.91
C MET A 30 15.35 22.69 2.63
N LYS A 31 15.91 23.02 1.48
CA LYS A 31 15.49 22.42 0.21
C LYS A 31 15.66 20.91 0.21
N LYS A 32 16.81 20.42 0.66
CA LYS A 32 17.05 18.98 0.79
C LYS A 32 16.04 18.31 1.74
N ASN A 33 15.79 18.93 2.89
CA ASN A 33 14.84 18.41 3.86
C ASN A 33 13.40 18.44 3.35
N VAL A 34 13.03 19.49 2.60
CA VAL A 34 11.69 19.59 1.99
C VAL A 34 11.48 18.49 0.95
N TYR A 35 12.46 18.19 0.12
CA TYR A 35 12.36 17.07 -0.83
C TYR A 35 12.29 15.72 -0.10
N PHE A 36 13.04 15.56 0.98
CA PHE A 36 12.99 14.35 1.79
C PHE A 36 11.64 14.19 2.48
N LEU A 37 11.09 15.26 3.06
CA LEU A 37 9.75 15.27 3.65
C LEU A 37 8.66 15.03 2.60
N LEU A 38 8.80 15.60 1.42
CA LEU A 38 7.86 15.41 0.32
C LEU A 38 7.89 13.96 -0.18
N ALA A 39 9.07 13.37 -0.28
CA ALA A 39 9.22 11.96 -0.63
C ALA A 39 8.61 11.03 0.43
N LEU A 40 8.80 11.33 1.72
CA LEU A 40 8.16 10.62 2.83
C LEU A 40 6.64 10.75 2.79
N LEU A 41 6.13 11.93 2.46
CA LEU A 41 4.69 12.17 2.33
C LEU A 41 4.08 11.35 1.19
N LEU A 42 4.78 11.25 0.06
CA LEU A 42 4.35 10.45 -1.09
C LEU A 42 4.32 8.95 -0.78
N ILE A 43 5.27 8.46 0.01
CA ILE A 43 5.30 7.06 0.46
C ILE A 43 4.16 6.79 1.43
N GLY A 44 3.83 7.76 2.29
CA GLY A 44 2.73 7.63 3.25
C GLY A 44 1.34 7.55 2.62
N LEU A 45 1.14 8.17 1.44
CA LEU A 45 -0.15 8.15 0.75
C LEU A 45 -0.47 6.80 0.10
N SER A 46 0.52 5.97 -0.17
CA SER A 46 0.31 4.64 -0.74
C SER A 46 -0.07 3.56 0.29
N ALA A 47 -0.04 3.88 1.58
CA ALA A 47 -0.31 2.94 2.66
C ALA A 47 -1.76 2.93 3.16
N CYS A 48 -2.67 3.66 2.52
CA CYS A 48 -4.03 3.87 3.01
C CYS A 48 -5.12 3.08 2.30
N ASP A 49 -4.87 1.82 1.93
CA ASP A 49 -5.95 0.89 1.61
C ASP A 49 -6.36 0.11 2.87
N ASN A 50 -6.99 0.81 3.80
CA ASN A 50 -7.56 0.23 5.02
C ASN A 50 -9.00 -0.28 4.79
N GLU A 51 -9.35 -0.61 3.56
CA GLU A 51 -10.64 -1.24 3.31
C GLU A 51 -10.66 -2.65 3.94
N PRO A 52 -11.73 -3.00 4.64
CA PRO A 52 -11.86 -4.34 5.19
C PRO A 52 -11.88 -5.36 4.06
N LYS A 53 -10.97 -6.33 4.14
CA LYS A 53 -10.83 -7.39 3.15
C LYS A 53 -11.08 -8.74 3.80
N PHE A 54 -11.70 -9.64 3.07
CA PHE A 54 -11.72 -11.04 3.44
C PHE A 54 -10.61 -11.78 2.71
N LYS A 55 -10.11 -12.84 3.32
CA LYS A 55 -9.06 -13.68 2.75
C LYS A 55 -9.56 -15.10 2.59
N VAL A 56 -9.27 -15.70 1.45
CA VAL A 56 -9.52 -17.11 1.18
C VAL A 56 -8.18 -17.76 0.88
N GLN A 57 -7.80 -18.71 1.69
CA GLN A 57 -6.57 -19.45 1.50
C GLN A 57 -6.78 -20.93 1.69
N GLY A 58 -5.96 -21.71 1.07
CA GLY A 58 -6.05 -23.15 1.21
C GLY A 58 -5.04 -23.88 0.38
N GLU A 59 -5.25 -25.20 0.26
CA GLU A 59 -4.38 -26.10 -0.45
C GLU A 59 -5.22 -27.14 -1.19
N ILE A 60 -4.91 -27.34 -2.45
CA ILE A 60 -5.59 -28.32 -3.31
C ILE A 60 -4.54 -29.32 -3.79
N ASN A 61 -4.67 -30.56 -3.35
CA ASN A 61 -3.77 -31.62 -3.76
C ASN A 61 -4.12 -32.12 -5.16
N GLY A 62 -3.10 -32.37 -5.99
CA GLY A 62 -3.28 -32.88 -7.34
C GLY A 62 -3.70 -31.82 -8.38
N ALA A 63 -3.50 -30.55 -8.05
CA ALA A 63 -3.85 -29.42 -8.91
C ALA A 63 -2.64 -28.55 -9.25
N GLU A 64 -1.44 -29.09 -9.19
CA GLU A 64 -0.23 -28.38 -9.53
C GLU A 64 -0.29 -27.84 -10.96
N ASP A 65 0.22 -26.62 -11.15
CA ASP A 65 0.26 -25.89 -12.42
C ASP A 65 -1.10 -25.55 -13.05
N LYS A 66 -2.20 -25.77 -12.35
CA LYS A 66 -3.53 -25.40 -12.82
C LYS A 66 -3.90 -23.99 -12.39
N MET A 67 -4.79 -23.37 -13.16
CA MET A 67 -5.33 -22.04 -12.85
C MET A 67 -6.56 -22.18 -11.95
N LEU A 68 -6.53 -21.47 -10.83
CA LEU A 68 -7.65 -21.35 -9.91
C LEU A 68 -8.26 -19.97 -10.04
N TYR A 69 -9.56 -19.91 -10.21
CA TYR A 69 -10.32 -18.67 -10.35
C TYR A 69 -11.20 -18.44 -9.14
N LEU A 70 -11.15 -17.21 -8.63
CA LEU A 70 -12.10 -16.73 -7.64
C LEU A 70 -13.19 -15.94 -8.35
N GLU A 71 -14.41 -16.38 -8.21
CA GLU A 71 -15.56 -15.80 -8.89
C GLU A 71 -16.63 -15.39 -7.87
N ALA A 72 -17.32 -14.29 -8.13
CA ALA A 72 -18.51 -13.89 -7.38
C ALA A 72 -19.75 -14.34 -8.13
N SER A 73 -20.72 -14.87 -7.38
CA SER A 73 -22.02 -15.30 -7.92
C SER A 73 -23.08 -14.30 -7.47
N GLY A 74 -23.40 -13.35 -8.31
CA GLY A 74 -24.40 -12.32 -8.06
C GLY A 74 -25.69 -12.55 -8.83
N LEU A 75 -26.63 -11.64 -8.68
CA LEU A 75 -27.92 -11.67 -9.39
C LEU A 75 -27.76 -11.52 -10.90
N ASP A 76 -26.76 -10.78 -11.33
CA ASP A 76 -26.48 -10.52 -12.75
C ASP A 76 -25.61 -11.59 -13.40
N GLY A 77 -25.22 -12.63 -12.65
CA GLY A 77 -24.40 -13.71 -13.13
C GLY A 77 -23.13 -13.91 -12.35
N ILE A 78 -22.18 -14.59 -12.99
CA ILE A 78 -20.90 -14.97 -12.41
C ILE A 78 -19.81 -14.06 -12.96
N VAL A 79 -19.05 -13.43 -12.08
CA VAL A 79 -17.95 -12.54 -12.44
C VAL A 79 -16.64 -13.07 -11.85
N ALA A 80 -15.62 -13.23 -12.67
CA ALA A 80 -14.29 -13.57 -12.21
C ALA A 80 -13.65 -12.34 -11.55
N LEU A 81 -13.24 -12.48 -10.29
CA LEU A 81 -12.62 -11.41 -9.50
C LEU A 81 -11.09 -11.49 -9.55
N ASP A 82 -10.56 -12.68 -9.47
CA ASP A 82 -9.12 -12.92 -9.42
C ASP A 82 -8.78 -14.32 -9.91
N SER A 83 -7.51 -14.55 -10.18
CA SER A 83 -7.01 -15.86 -10.56
C SER A 83 -5.57 -16.04 -10.09
N THR A 84 -5.19 -17.27 -9.85
CA THR A 84 -3.82 -17.62 -9.49
C THR A 84 -3.45 -18.97 -10.08
N LYS A 85 -2.18 -19.12 -10.45
CA LYS A 85 -1.64 -20.43 -10.84
C LYS A 85 -1.15 -21.15 -9.60
N LEU A 86 -1.62 -22.38 -9.40
CA LEU A 86 -1.22 -23.19 -8.28
C LEU A 86 0.22 -23.69 -8.46
N GLY A 87 1.02 -23.54 -7.40
CA GLY A 87 2.38 -24.03 -7.36
C GLY A 87 2.46 -25.54 -7.09
N SER A 88 3.67 -26.04 -6.87
CA SER A 88 3.93 -27.45 -6.58
C SER A 88 3.25 -27.97 -5.31
N SER A 89 3.00 -27.09 -4.35
CA SER A 89 2.28 -27.42 -3.12
C SER A 89 0.75 -27.36 -3.27
N GLY A 90 0.24 -26.79 -4.37
CA GLY A 90 -1.18 -26.56 -4.56
C GLY A 90 -1.78 -25.48 -3.67
N SER A 91 -0.96 -24.69 -3.01
CA SER A 91 -1.41 -23.63 -2.11
C SER A 91 -1.88 -22.41 -2.88
N PHE A 92 -2.88 -21.74 -2.34
CA PHE A 92 -3.44 -20.50 -2.89
C PHE A 92 -3.85 -19.53 -1.81
N SER A 93 -3.88 -18.24 -2.16
CA SER A 93 -4.37 -17.19 -1.28
C SER A 93 -4.98 -16.07 -2.12
N PHE A 94 -6.21 -15.70 -1.79
CA PHE A 94 -6.91 -14.56 -2.38
C PHE A 94 -7.29 -13.56 -1.31
N ALA A 95 -7.24 -12.28 -1.62
CA ALA A 95 -7.74 -11.21 -0.78
C ALA A 95 -8.63 -10.29 -1.61
N GLN A 96 -9.88 -10.10 -1.18
CA GLN A 96 -10.86 -9.28 -1.86
C GLN A 96 -11.55 -8.33 -0.89
N LYS A 97 -12.10 -7.26 -1.40
CA LYS A 97 -12.88 -6.33 -0.62
C LYS A 97 -14.08 -7.04 0.01
N ARG A 98 -14.34 -6.76 1.29
CA ARG A 98 -15.52 -7.27 1.97
C ARG A 98 -16.78 -6.79 1.25
N PRO A 99 -17.73 -7.68 0.97
CA PRO A 99 -19.01 -7.28 0.42
C PRO A 99 -19.84 -6.50 1.45
N GLU A 100 -20.72 -5.61 1.01
CA GLU A 100 -21.62 -4.83 1.89
C GLU A 100 -22.71 -5.70 2.50
N SER A 101 -23.09 -6.76 1.83
CA SER A 101 -24.04 -7.76 2.27
C SER A 101 -23.47 -9.15 2.06
N PRO A 102 -23.99 -10.19 2.74
CA PRO A 102 -23.55 -11.54 2.49
C PRO A 102 -23.67 -11.92 1.03
N GLU A 103 -22.59 -12.34 0.43
CA GLU A 103 -22.49 -12.73 -0.97
C GLU A 103 -21.94 -14.13 -1.14
N PHE A 104 -22.29 -14.75 -2.24
CA PHE A 104 -21.79 -16.06 -2.60
C PHE A 104 -20.60 -15.94 -3.53
N TYR A 105 -19.55 -16.65 -3.20
CA TYR A 105 -18.35 -16.76 -4.00
C TYR A 105 -18.11 -18.21 -4.38
N ARG A 106 -17.32 -18.42 -5.41
CA ARG A 106 -16.92 -19.74 -5.80
C ARG A 106 -15.46 -19.79 -6.25
N LEU A 107 -14.83 -20.89 -5.97
CA LEU A 107 -13.53 -21.25 -6.51
C LEU A 107 -13.76 -22.23 -7.66
N ARG A 108 -13.25 -21.92 -8.83
CA ARG A 108 -13.33 -22.79 -10.01
C ARG A 108 -11.93 -23.26 -10.40
N LEU A 109 -11.78 -24.56 -10.47
CA LEU A 109 -10.58 -25.24 -10.93
C LEU A 109 -10.98 -26.25 -12.03
N ASP A 110 -10.68 -25.95 -13.28
CA ASP A 110 -11.14 -26.72 -14.42
C ASP A 110 -12.68 -26.94 -14.39
N ASN A 111 -13.10 -28.17 -14.18
CA ASN A 111 -14.52 -28.54 -14.07
C ASN A 111 -15.04 -28.63 -12.62
N LYS A 112 -14.18 -28.37 -11.64
CA LYS A 112 -14.56 -28.41 -10.23
C LYS A 112 -14.90 -27.02 -9.72
N VAL A 113 -16.00 -26.92 -8.97
CA VAL A 113 -16.47 -25.68 -8.41
C VAL A 113 -16.76 -25.89 -6.93
N ILE A 114 -16.29 -24.96 -6.10
CA ILE A 114 -16.54 -24.93 -4.67
C ILE A 114 -17.22 -23.60 -4.35
N ASN A 115 -18.44 -23.69 -3.82
CA ASN A 115 -19.20 -22.53 -3.42
C ASN A 115 -19.04 -22.26 -1.93
N PHE A 116 -18.90 -20.99 -1.56
CA PHE A 116 -18.84 -20.54 -0.17
C PHE A 116 -19.51 -19.18 -0.04
N ALA A 117 -19.98 -18.86 1.17
CA ALA A 117 -20.59 -17.57 1.47
C ALA A 117 -19.63 -16.74 2.30
N VAL A 118 -19.59 -15.44 2.05
CA VAL A 118 -18.78 -14.48 2.81
C VAL A 118 -19.71 -13.44 3.39
N ASP A 119 -19.68 -13.28 4.71
CA ASP A 119 -20.45 -12.28 5.44
C ASP A 119 -19.60 -11.35 6.32
N SER A 120 -18.31 -11.65 6.44
CA SER A 120 -17.40 -10.94 7.33
C SER A 120 -15.99 -10.80 6.75
N THR A 121 -15.08 -10.18 7.49
CA THR A 121 -13.66 -10.07 7.15
C THR A 121 -12.85 -11.27 7.62
N GLU A 122 -13.47 -12.39 7.88
CA GLU A 122 -12.82 -13.58 8.39
C GLU A 122 -11.89 -14.23 7.37
N LEU A 123 -11.00 -15.05 7.88
CA LEU A 123 -10.10 -15.86 7.09
C LEU A 123 -10.77 -17.20 6.76
N TYR A 124 -11.04 -17.42 5.49
CA TYR A 124 -11.62 -18.68 5.03
C TYR A 124 -10.50 -19.65 4.63
N GLN A 125 -10.38 -20.73 5.36
CA GLN A 125 -9.40 -21.77 5.08
C GLN A 125 -10.07 -22.99 4.45
N LEU A 126 -9.62 -23.32 3.26
CA LEU A 126 -10.13 -24.44 2.48
C LEU A 126 -9.02 -25.47 2.27
N ARG A 127 -9.28 -26.70 2.68
CA ARG A 127 -8.38 -27.81 2.43
C ARG A 127 -9.10 -28.88 1.64
N LEU A 128 -8.65 -29.08 0.42
CA LEU A 128 -9.24 -30.01 -0.53
C LEU A 128 -8.24 -31.14 -0.82
N ARG A 129 -8.75 -32.31 -0.80
CA ARG A 129 -7.99 -33.49 -1.16
C ARG A 129 -8.45 -34.07 -2.49
#